data_ccaad24f86a29c8d8f80fcc15504acd2
#
_entry.id   ccaad24f86a29c8d8f80fcc15504acd2
#
_cell.length_a   1.000
_cell.length_b   1.000
_cell.length_c   1.000
_cell.angle_alpha   90.00
_cell.angle_beta   90.00
_cell.angle_gamma   90.00
#
_symmetry.space_group_name_H-M   'P 1'
#
loop_
_entity.id
_entity.type
_entity.pdbx_description
1 polymer ?
#
loop_
_entity_poly.entity_id
_entity_poly.type
_entity_poly.pdbx_seq_one_letter_code
_entity_poly.pdbx_strand_id
1 'polypeptide(L)'
;MVHPIRLFAVVVSLIVLLAVEVLPSAAQDSSSVGPRTSTLPTLQAAKTCLSSTASAECLDQLFREALQTHSVKDVLQLVEQFEAEDPEFRRDCHPVVHAIGRETFRLKNNLHEAFAACDQTCHSGCYHGSVERFLRGESIYAEGNRHPSIAELKQKAATACDPNIALRFRFQCLHGLGHALMFFSRYNLNQSLEICDALADDWNRNSCYGGVFMETVSSATPESRDLSPSDYHYPCSTIGARYKGECYAMQTSRMAEMGLTTEQILKECDRASDFRLPCLLSTGRDLSNDVRFGDSRAAAQKCELVDGSGRSACIRGVVYALIDNTWDGRYALPFCTAFNQQDDRSACFTTSAEYLKSTFEKSAAEVRTECTKHLSQPAACVEVAAR
;
A
#
# COMPACT_ATOMS: atom_id res chain seq x y z
N MET A 1 -71.01 -48.13 -27.77
CA MET A 1 -72.39 -47.81 -28.29
C MET A 1 -72.60 -46.28 -28.20
N VAL A 2 -73.08 -45.84 -29.35
CA VAL A 2 -73.72 -44.53 -29.58
C VAL A 2 -72.78 -43.33 -29.89
N HIS A 3 -72.86 -43.05 -31.14
CA HIS A 3 -72.35 -42.04 -32.01
C HIS A 3 -73.20 -40.68 -31.87
N PRO A 4 -72.92 -39.69 -32.69
CA PRO A 4 -72.49 -38.31 -32.41
C PRO A 4 -73.58 -37.31 -32.78
N ILE A 5 -73.36 -36.09 -32.47
CA ILE A 5 -74.12 -34.99 -33.11
C ILE A 5 -73.14 -33.85 -33.48
N ARG A 6 -73.11 -33.63 -34.79
CA ARG A 6 -72.50 -32.42 -35.39
C ARG A 6 -73.51 -31.26 -35.29
N LEU A 7 -73.00 -30.08 -34.94
CA LEU A 7 -73.72 -28.83 -35.22
C LEU A 7 -72.78 -27.84 -35.90
N PHE A 8 -73.22 -27.40 -37.05
CA PHE A 8 -72.67 -26.30 -37.83
C PHE A 8 -72.93 -24.97 -37.13
N ALA A 9 -71.97 -24.09 -37.05
CA ALA A 9 -72.17 -22.69 -36.70
C ALA A 9 -71.53 -21.77 -37.72
N VAL A 10 -72.33 -20.87 -38.17
CA VAL A 10 -72.20 -19.91 -39.24
C VAL A 10 -71.14 -18.85 -38.93
N VAL A 11 -70.27 -18.58 -39.90
CA VAL A 11 -69.32 -17.53 -39.94
C VAL A 11 -70.04 -16.20 -40.22
N VAL A 12 -70.01 -15.28 -39.30
CA VAL A 12 -70.35 -13.88 -39.56
C VAL A 12 -69.04 -13.06 -39.43
N SER A 13 -68.56 -12.63 -40.59
CA SER A 13 -67.40 -11.71 -40.67
C SER A 13 -67.87 -10.29 -40.33
N LEU A 14 -67.45 -9.79 -39.20
CA LEU A 14 -67.53 -8.39 -38.86
C LEU A 14 -66.17 -7.73 -39.15
N ILE A 15 -66.11 -6.92 -40.20
CA ILE A 15 -64.97 -6.08 -40.53
C ILE A 15 -65.04 -4.86 -39.60
N VAL A 16 -64.20 -4.81 -38.62
CA VAL A 16 -63.95 -3.63 -37.79
C VAL A 16 -62.76 -2.88 -38.42
N LEU A 17 -63.06 -1.75 -39.03
CA LEU A 17 -62.06 -0.76 -39.44
C LEU A 17 -61.48 -0.08 -38.16
N LEU A 18 -60.31 -0.53 -37.76
CA LEU A 18 -59.49 0.18 -36.75
C LEU A 18 -58.73 1.32 -37.46
N ALA A 19 -59.13 2.54 -37.20
CA ALA A 19 -58.34 3.72 -37.50
C ALA A 19 -57.07 3.69 -36.63
N VAL A 20 -55.91 3.50 -37.28
CA VAL A 20 -54.61 3.66 -36.61
C VAL A 20 -54.34 5.15 -36.51
N GLU A 21 -54.57 5.74 -35.36
CA GLU A 21 -54.02 7.04 -35.03
C GLU A 21 -52.52 6.92 -34.90
N VAL A 22 -51.77 7.45 -35.86
CA VAL A 22 -50.34 7.63 -35.79
C VAL A 22 -50.01 8.73 -34.80
N LEU A 23 -49.73 8.34 -33.55
CA LEU A 23 -49.14 9.27 -32.57
C LEU A 23 -47.74 9.65 -33.08
N PRO A 24 -47.33 10.94 -33.05
CA PRO A 24 -46.00 11.32 -33.40
C PRO A 24 -45.03 10.73 -32.35
N SER A 25 -44.09 9.92 -32.84
CA SER A 25 -42.99 9.42 -32.08
C SER A 25 -42.25 10.62 -31.45
N ALA A 26 -42.34 10.73 -30.12
CA ALA A 26 -41.48 11.66 -29.39
C ALA A 26 -40.02 11.30 -29.75
N ALA A 27 -39.35 12.21 -30.44
CA ALA A 27 -37.93 12.13 -30.64
C ALA A 27 -37.25 11.95 -29.27
N GLN A 28 -36.68 10.79 -29.07
CA GLN A 28 -35.74 10.60 -27.96
C GLN A 28 -34.61 11.60 -28.16
N ASP A 29 -34.61 12.61 -27.31
CA ASP A 29 -33.52 13.55 -27.17
C ASP A 29 -32.27 12.72 -26.84
N SER A 30 -31.51 12.36 -27.86
CA SER A 30 -30.16 11.85 -27.71
C SER A 30 -29.34 13.05 -27.22
N SER A 31 -29.42 13.29 -25.91
CA SER A 31 -28.44 14.13 -25.24
C SER A 31 -27.09 13.55 -25.58
N SER A 32 -26.42 14.18 -26.54
CA SER A 32 -25.01 13.98 -26.84
C SER A 32 -24.25 14.18 -25.52
N VAL A 33 -23.90 13.07 -24.87
CA VAL A 33 -22.85 13.07 -23.84
C VAL A 33 -21.60 13.49 -24.60
N GLY A 34 -21.34 14.79 -24.59
CA GLY A 34 -20.05 15.32 -25.06
C GLY A 34 -18.93 14.59 -24.31
N PRO A 35 -17.72 14.50 -24.87
CA PRO A 35 -16.60 13.86 -24.20
C PRO A 35 -16.48 14.49 -22.82
N ARG A 36 -16.75 13.71 -21.77
CA ARG A 36 -16.46 14.13 -20.39
C ARG A 36 -14.95 14.29 -20.35
N THR A 37 -14.47 15.52 -20.34
CA THR A 37 -13.11 15.84 -19.98
C THR A 37 -12.97 15.47 -18.52
N SER A 38 -12.55 14.24 -18.23
CA SER A 38 -12.18 13.84 -16.89
C SER A 38 -11.01 14.74 -16.49
N THR A 39 -11.21 15.55 -15.47
CA THR A 39 -10.16 16.38 -14.88
C THR A 39 -9.38 15.54 -13.88
N LEU A 40 -8.09 15.81 -13.71
CA LEU A 40 -7.31 15.23 -12.63
C LEU A 40 -7.98 15.51 -11.27
N PRO A 41 -7.96 14.56 -10.32
CA PRO A 41 -8.50 14.78 -8.97
C PRO A 41 -7.83 15.97 -8.28
N THR A 42 -8.57 16.63 -7.42
CA THR A 42 -8.00 17.67 -6.54
C THR A 42 -7.61 17.08 -5.19
N LEU A 43 -6.66 17.70 -4.50
CA LEU A 43 -6.32 17.37 -3.10
C LEU A 43 -7.57 17.34 -2.22
N GLN A 44 -8.47 18.33 -2.37
CA GLN A 44 -9.70 18.39 -1.59
C GLN A 44 -10.63 17.21 -1.87
N ALA A 45 -10.74 16.75 -3.13
CA ALA A 45 -11.56 15.58 -3.46
C ALA A 45 -10.99 14.30 -2.80
N ALA A 46 -9.68 14.11 -2.84
CA ALA A 46 -9.03 12.98 -2.17
C ALA A 46 -9.23 13.02 -0.64
N LYS A 47 -9.06 14.18 0.00
CA LYS A 47 -9.32 14.36 1.45
C LYS A 47 -10.79 14.12 1.81
N THR A 48 -11.71 14.54 0.96
CA THR A 48 -13.15 14.27 1.17
C THR A 48 -13.45 12.78 1.13
N CYS A 49 -12.85 12.04 0.19
CA CYS A 49 -12.98 10.58 0.15
C CYS A 49 -12.35 9.91 1.38
N LEU A 50 -11.16 10.33 1.82
CA LEU A 50 -10.51 9.80 3.04
C LEU A 50 -11.38 9.95 4.29
N SER A 51 -12.13 11.05 4.38
CA SER A 51 -13.04 11.32 5.51
C SER A 51 -14.41 10.65 5.40
N SER A 52 -14.68 9.93 4.30
CA SER A 52 -15.95 9.25 4.06
C SER A 52 -16.04 7.93 4.83
N THR A 53 -17.24 7.55 5.27
CA THR A 53 -17.52 6.21 5.81
C THR A 53 -17.34 5.09 4.78
N ALA A 54 -17.42 5.42 3.48
CA ALA A 54 -17.16 4.54 2.35
C ALA A 54 -15.87 4.98 1.61
N SER A 55 -14.80 5.23 2.36
CA SER A 55 -13.55 5.83 1.85
C SER A 55 -12.96 5.05 0.66
N ALA A 56 -12.90 3.73 0.74
CA ALA A 56 -12.34 2.91 -0.31
C ALA A 56 -13.13 3.00 -1.63
N GLU A 57 -14.47 2.95 -1.56
CA GLU A 57 -15.36 3.09 -2.73
C GLU A 57 -15.24 4.48 -3.36
N CYS A 58 -15.21 5.52 -2.50
CA CYS A 58 -15.07 6.89 -2.93
C CYS A 58 -13.76 7.11 -3.68
N LEU A 59 -12.65 6.63 -3.13
CA LEU A 59 -11.34 6.71 -3.76
C LEU A 59 -11.27 5.89 -5.05
N ASP A 60 -11.78 4.66 -5.07
CA ASP A 60 -11.81 3.83 -6.28
C ASP A 60 -12.62 4.53 -7.40
N GLN A 61 -13.77 5.13 -7.08
CA GLN A 61 -14.55 5.88 -8.06
C GLN A 61 -13.79 7.10 -8.59
N LEU A 62 -13.18 7.88 -7.70
CA LEU A 62 -12.41 9.08 -8.03
C LEU A 62 -11.27 8.74 -9.01
N PHE A 63 -10.49 7.70 -8.72
CA PHE A 63 -9.34 7.32 -9.56
C PHE A 63 -9.75 6.52 -10.79
N ARG A 64 -10.87 5.80 -10.76
CA ARG A 64 -11.46 5.18 -11.96
C ARG A 64 -11.77 6.23 -13.03
N GLU A 65 -12.35 7.35 -12.63
CA GLU A 65 -12.67 8.45 -13.54
C GLU A 65 -11.39 9.11 -14.08
N ALA A 66 -10.41 9.38 -13.21
CA ALA A 66 -9.14 9.96 -13.62
C ALA A 66 -8.37 9.08 -14.63
N LEU A 67 -8.30 7.79 -14.37
CA LEU A 67 -7.58 6.83 -15.20
C LEU A 67 -8.26 6.50 -16.54
N GLN A 68 -9.45 7.05 -16.82
CA GLN A 68 -10.04 6.98 -18.16
C GLN A 68 -9.32 7.86 -19.17
N THR A 69 -8.68 8.94 -18.73
CA THR A 69 -8.09 9.96 -19.59
C THR A 69 -6.64 10.29 -19.26
N HIS A 70 -6.15 9.89 -18.10
CA HIS A 70 -4.78 10.14 -17.64
C HIS A 70 -4.03 8.83 -17.43
N SER A 71 -2.70 8.85 -17.59
CA SER A 71 -1.87 7.69 -17.29
C SER A 71 -1.76 7.47 -15.79
N VAL A 72 -1.49 6.23 -15.37
CA VAL A 72 -1.21 5.89 -13.95
C VAL A 72 -0.07 6.74 -13.40
N LYS A 73 0.97 6.96 -14.22
CA LYS A 73 2.12 7.78 -13.84
C LYS A 73 1.73 9.24 -13.56
N ASP A 74 0.88 9.85 -14.39
CA ASP A 74 0.44 11.24 -14.17
C ASP A 74 -0.36 11.36 -12.88
N VAL A 75 -1.21 10.36 -12.58
CA VAL A 75 -2.02 10.34 -11.36
C VAL A 75 -1.14 10.11 -10.12
N LEU A 76 -0.12 9.25 -10.19
CA LEU A 76 0.82 9.06 -9.08
C LEU A 76 1.67 10.31 -8.85
N GLN A 77 2.14 10.96 -9.91
CA GLN A 77 2.88 12.22 -9.80
C GLN A 77 2.03 13.34 -9.17
N LEU A 78 0.73 13.37 -9.44
CA LEU A 78 -0.20 14.28 -8.77
C LEU A 78 -0.28 14.00 -7.26
N VAL A 79 -0.32 12.73 -6.86
CA VAL A 79 -0.31 12.37 -5.43
C VAL A 79 1.00 12.78 -4.75
N GLU A 80 2.15 12.64 -5.41
CA GLU A 80 3.42 13.18 -4.89
C GLU A 80 3.37 14.70 -4.65
N GLN A 81 2.69 15.47 -5.51
CA GLN A 81 2.49 16.89 -5.29
C GLN A 81 1.61 17.13 -4.05
N PHE A 82 0.54 16.37 -3.87
CA PHE A 82 -0.30 16.46 -2.68
C PHE A 82 0.45 16.13 -1.39
N GLU A 83 1.35 15.12 -1.40
CA GLU A 83 2.24 14.81 -0.26
C GLU A 83 3.16 15.98 0.09
N ALA A 84 3.67 16.68 -0.92
CA ALA A 84 4.56 17.83 -0.71
C ALA A 84 3.82 19.04 -0.13
N GLU A 85 2.57 19.26 -0.56
CA GLU A 85 1.76 20.44 -0.22
C GLU A 85 1.07 20.33 1.15
N ASP A 86 0.61 19.12 1.54
CA ASP A 86 -0.23 18.93 2.74
C ASP A 86 0.31 17.83 3.66
N PRO A 87 0.86 18.22 4.85
CA PRO A 87 1.37 17.25 5.82
C PRO A 87 0.32 16.29 6.39
N GLU A 88 -0.95 16.69 6.45
CA GLU A 88 -2.04 15.82 6.89
C GLU A 88 -2.33 14.74 5.82
N PHE A 89 -2.49 15.16 4.56
CA PHE A 89 -2.64 14.24 3.44
C PHE A 89 -1.47 13.24 3.35
N ARG A 90 -0.22 13.71 3.58
CA ARG A 90 0.98 12.88 3.57
C ARG A 90 0.91 11.68 4.51
N ARG A 91 0.33 11.86 5.71
CA ARG A 91 0.15 10.75 6.66
C ARG A 91 -0.85 9.71 6.16
N ASP A 92 -1.84 10.16 5.42
CA ASP A 92 -2.99 9.36 5.01
C ASP A 92 -2.98 9.03 3.50
N CYS A 93 -1.89 9.30 2.77
CA CYS A 93 -1.82 9.10 1.33
C CYS A 93 -1.80 7.61 0.91
N HIS A 94 -1.37 6.71 1.79
CA HIS A 94 -1.22 5.29 1.46
C HIS A 94 -2.51 4.62 0.98
N PRO A 95 -3.67 4.76 1.64
CA PRO A 95 -4.96 4.30 1.10
C PRO A 95 -5.34 4.90 -0.26
N VAL A 96 -4.91 6.13 -0.54
CA VAL A 96 -5.15 6.79 -1.83
C VAL A 96 -4.46 6.06 -2.96
N VAL A 97 -3.18 5.73 -2.80
CA VAL A 97 -2.43 4.99 -3.83
C VAL A 97 -2.84 3.52 -3.92
N HIS A 98 -3.39 2.91 -2.86
CA HIS A 98 -4.07 1.62 -2.96
C HIS A 98 -5.24 1.67 -3.95
N ALA A 99 -6.08 2.72 -3.89
CA ALA A 99 -7.19 2.89 -4.84
C ALA A 99 -6.68 3.02 -6.28
N ILE A 100 -5.59 3.78 -6.51
CA ILE A 100 -4.93 3.86 -7.81
C ILE A 100 -4.48 2.47 -8.28
N GLY A 101 -3.87 1.68 -7.41
CA GLY A 101 -3.42 0.32 -7.71
C GLY A 101 -4.58 -0.62 -8.05
N ARG A 102 -5.68 -0.58 -7.28
CA ARG A 102 -6.88 -1.37 -7.56
C ARG A 102 -7.47 -1.05 -8.93
N GLU A 103 -7.56 0.23 -9.28
CA GLU A 103 -8.09 0.65 -10.57
C GLU A 103 -7.09 0.42 -11.71
N THR A 104 -5.78 0.49 -11.45
CA THR A 104 -4.74 0.09 -12.40
C THR A 104 -4.85 -1.39 -12.77
N PHE A 105 -4.98 -2.27 -11.76
CA PHE A 105 -5.20 -3.70 -12.03
C PHE A 105 -6.51 -3.94 -12.78
N ARG A 106 -7.58 -3.23 -12.45
CA ARG A 106 -8.85 -3.34 -13.17
C ARG A 106 -8.69 -3.02 -14.67
N LEU A 107 -7.88 -2.01 -15.00
CA LEU A 107 -7.61 -1.60 -16.39
C LEU A 107 -6.72 -2.59 -17.13
N LYS A 108 -5.68 -3.11 -16.46
CA LYS A 108 -4.67 -3.99 -17.07
C LYS A 108 -5.08 -5.46 -17.07
N ASN A 109 -5.88 -5.87 -16.09
CA ASN A 109 -6.28 -7.26 -15.82
C ASN A 109 -5.08 -8.25 -15.80
N ASN A 110 -3.91 -7.72 -15.46
CA ASN A 110 -2.65 -8.47 -15.38
C ASN A 110 -1.77 -7.83 -14.31
N LEU A 111 -1.30 -8.63 -13.35
CA LEU A 111 -0.54 -8.11 -12.21
C LEU A 111 0.83 -7.56 -12.61
N HIS A 112 1.51 -8.20 -13.56
CA HIS A 112 2.79 -7.74 -14.07
C HIS A 112 2.67 -6.38 -14.78
N GLU A 113 1.65 -6.22 -15.62
CA GLU A 113 1.39 -4.95 -16.31
C GLU A 113 0.95 -3.84 -15.34
N ALA A 114 0.17 -4.19 -14.31
CA ALA A 114 -0.20 -3.24 -13.25
C ALA A 114 1.05 -2.78 -12.50
N PHE A 115 1.94 -3.72 -12.13
CA PHE A 115 3.21 -3.40 -11.47
C PHE A 115 4.12 -2.53 -12.34
N ALA A 116 4.20 -2.80 -13.64
CA ALA A 116 4.98 -1.97 -14.57
C ALA A 116 4.46 -0.53 -14.67
N ALA A 117 3.18 -0.29 -14.37
CA ALA A 117 2.57 1.05 -14.38
C ALA A 117 2.67 1.76 -13.02
N CYS A 118 2.84 1.03 -11.91
CA CYS A 118 3.01 1.55 -10.56
C CYS A 118 4.42 2.07 -10.30
N ASP A 119 4.56 2.92 -9.30
CA ASP A 119 5.83 3.35 -8.73
C ASP A 119 5.78 3.33 -7.19
N GLN A 120 6.82 3.89 -6.56
CA GLN A 120 7.00 3.87 -5.12
C GLN A 120 6.26 4.98 -4.36
N THR A 121 5.45 5.78 -5.03
CA THR A 121 4.69 6.87 -4.41
C THR A 121 3.92 6.38 -3.18
N CYS A 122 3.91 7.16 -2.12
CA CYS A 122 3.24 6.85 -0.85
C CYS A 122 3.52 5.41 -0.37
N HIS A 123 4.79 5.09 -0.15
CA HIS A 123 5.21 3.77 0.36
C HIS A 123 4.76 2.60 -0.53
N SER A 124 4.84 2.78 -1.85
CA SER A 124 4.57 1.71 -2.82
C SER A 124 3.12 1.17 -2.83
N GLY A 125 2.16 1.92 -2.30
CA GLY A 125 0.78 1.44 -2.13
C GLY A 125 0.06 1.08 -3.44
N CYS A 126 0.50 1.61 -4.61
CA CYS A 126 -0.04 1.21 -5.90
C CYS A 126 0.15 -0.30 -6.16
N TYR A 127 1.30 -0.86 -5.81
CA TYR A 127 1.53 -2.32 -5.92
C TYR A 127 0.59 -3.09 -4.99
N HIS A 128 0.41 -2.60 -3.77
CA HIS A 128 -0.45 -3.23 -2.77
C HIS A 128 -1.91 -3.27 -3.22
N GLY A 129 -2.44 -2.16 -3.69
CA GLY A 129 -3.80 -2.08 -4.23
C GLY A 129 -4.02 -2.99 -5.45
N SER A 130 -2.99 -3.15 -6.30
CA SER A 130 -3.03 -4.08 -7.44
C SER A 130 -3.18 -5.53 -6.96
N VAL A 131 -2.46 -5.95 -5.91
CA VAL A 131 -2.58 -7.27 -5.30
C VAL A 131 -3.95 -7.46 -4.63
N GLU A 132 -4.44 -6.44 -3.92
CA GLU A 132 -5.79 -6.47 -3.34
C GLU A 132 -6.82 -6.77 -4.41
N ARG A 133 -6.79 -6.05 -5.53
CA ARG A 133 -7.74 -6.26 -6.62
C ARG A 133 -7.62 -7.63 -7.24
N PHE A 134 -6.38 -8.10 -7.47
CA PHE A 134 -6.12 -9.46 -7.97
C PHE A 134 -6.77 -10.53 -7.07
N LEU A 135 -6.62 -10.42 -5.77
CA LEU A 135 -7.20 -11.38 -4.83
C LEU A 135 -8.72 -11.33 -4.77
N ARG A 136 -9.31 -10.14 -4.86
CA ARG A 136 -10.77 -9.94 -4.84
C ARG A 136 -11.46 -10.43 -6.10
N GLY A 137 -10.84 -10.31 -7.26
CA GLY A 137 -11.50 -10.48 -8.54
C GLY A 137 -12.35 -9.25 -8.93
N GLU A 138 -13.26 -9.40 -9.89
CA GLU A 138 -13.91 -8.26 -10.57
C GLU A 138 -14.92 -7.47 -9.72
N SER A 139 -15.56 -8.11 -8.76
CA SER A 139 -16.72 -7.51 -8.08
C SER A 139 -16.44 -7.22 -6.61
N ILE A 140 -15.93 -6.02 -6.31
CA ILE A 140 -15.71 -5.59 -4.93
C ILE A 140 -16.96 -4.99 -4.27
N TYR A 141 -17.88 -4.42 -5.05
CA TYR A 141 -19.04 -3.67 -4.57
C TYR A 141 -20.38 -4.22 -5.06
N ALA A 142 -20.41 -5.38 -5.73
CA ALA A 142 -21.67 -5.99 -6.14
C ALA A 142 -22.40 -6.57 -4.93
N GLU A 143 -23.69 -6.30 -4.81
CA GLU A 143 -24.54 -6.95 -3.84
C GLU A 143 -24.47 -8.48 -3.98
N GLY A 144 -24.19 -9.18 -2.90
CA GLY A 144 -23.97 -10.63 -2.88
C GLY A 144 -22.51 -11.08 -3.03
N ASN A 145 -21.54 -10.19 -2.89
CA ASN A 145 -20.12 -10.51 -2.93
C ASN A 145 -19.76 -11.61 -1.90
N ARG A 146 -19.44 -12.79 -2.41
CA ARG A 146 -18.89 -13.86 -1.62
C ARG A 146 -17.46 -13.48 -1.22
N HIS A 147 -17.20 -13.31 0.07
CA HIS A 147 -15.84 -13.26 0.57
C HIS A 147 -15.14 -14.59 0.24
N PRO A 148 -13.92 -14.56 -0.33
CA PRO A 148 -13.17 -15.77 -0.58
C PRO A 148 -12.98 -16.55 0.74
N SER A 149 -13.10 -17.87 0.68
CA SER A 149 -12.79 -18.73 1.82
C SER A 149 -11.29 -18.69 2.14
N ILE A 150 -10.91 -19.06 3.36
CA ILE A 150 -9.49 -19.16 3.76
C ILE A 150 -8.71 -20.09 2.82
N ALA A 151 -9.32 -21.21 2.42
CA ALA A 151 -8.69 -22.14 1.50
C ALA A 151 -8.42 -21.51 0.13
N GLU A 152 -9.36 -20.74 -0.40
CA GLU A 152 -9.18 -19.98 -1.64
C GLU A 152 -8.12 -18.90 -1.51
N LEU A 153 -8.07 -18.19 -0.37
CA LEU A 153 -7.04 -17.20 -0.11
C LEU A 153 -5.65 -17.85 -0.01
N LYS A 154 -5.51 -18.97 0.69
CA LYS A 154 -4.24 -19.72 0.76
C LYS A 154 -3.78 -20.17 -0.64
N GLN A 155 -4.69 -20.68 -1.47
CA GLN A 155 -4.38 -21.09 -2.84
C GLN A 155 -3.95 -19.90 -3.70
N LYS A 156 -4.68 -18.79 -3.67
CA LYS A 156 -4.33 -17.58 -4.41
C LYS A 156 -3.02 -16.96 -3.91
N ALA A 157 -2.82 -16.91 -2.60
CA ALA A 157 -1.61 -16.37 -1.97
C ALA A 157 -0.35 -17.12 -2.43
N ALA A 158 -0.43 -18.47 -2.51
CA ALA A 158 0.69 -19.30 -2.95
C ALA A 158 1.15 -19.02 -4.40
N THR A 159 0.28 -18.44 -5.23
CA THR A 159 0.52 -18.19 -6.66
C THR A 159 0.51 -16.72 -7.04
N ALA A 160 0.17 -15.83 -6.11
CA ALA A 160 0.01 -14.39 -6.37
C ALA A 160 1.33 -13.73 -6.79
N CYS A 161 2.43 -14.10 -6.14
CA CYS A 161 3.72 -13.46 -6.28
C CYS A 161 4.70 -14.39 -6.99
N ASP A 162 5.04 -14.06 -8.25
CA ASP A 162 6.01 -14.82 -9.04
C ASP A 162 7.39 -14.80 -8.36
N PRO A 163 7.98 -15.96 -8.03
CA PRO A 163 9.30 -16.03 -7.40
C PRO A 163 10.46 -15.60 -8.31
N ASN A 164 10.22 -15.46 -9.62
CA ASN A 164 11.25 -15.15 -10.62
C ASN A 164 11.36 -13.67 -10.98
N ILE A 165 10.51 -12.80 -10.42
CA ILE A 165 10.62 -11.36 -10.62
C ILE A 165 11.69 -10.75 -9.71
N ALA A 166 12.20 -9.56 -10.06
CA ALA A 166 13.17 -8.82 -9.26
C ALA A 166 12.72 -8.71 -7.79
N LEU A 167 13.66 -8.84 -6.85
CA LEU A 167 13.40 -8.99 -5.42
C LEU A 167 12.52 -7.86 -4.86
N ARG A 168 12.76 -6.61 -5.30
CA ARG A 168 11.96 -5.45 -4.91
C ARG A 168 10.47 -5.59 -5.28
N PHE A 169 10.15 -6.10 -6.46
CA PHE A 169 8.76 -6.32 -6.88
C PHE A 169 8.12 -7.50 -6.15
N ARG A 170 8.91 -8.56 -5.92
CA ARG A 170 8.46 -9.71 -5.12
C ARG A 170 8.14 -9.28 -3.69
N PHE A 171 8.98 -8.41 -3.09
CA PHE A 171 8.69 -7.80 -1.78
C PHE A 171 7.37 -7.04 -1.80
N GLN A 172 7.16 -6.13 -2.75
CA GLN A 172 5.93 -5.34 -2.86
C GLN A 172 4.69 -6.24 -3.01
N CYS A 173 4.82 -7.32 -3.80
CA CYS A 173 3.74 -8.28 -3.96
C CYS A 173 3.39 -8.99 -2.65
N LEU A 174 4.39 -9.54 -1.96
CA LEU A 174 4.18 -10.29 -0.71
C LEU A 174 3.71 -9.39 0.44
N HIS A 175 4.25 -8.18 0.51
CA HIS A 175 3.82 -7.19 1.49
C HIS A 175 2.38 -6.73 1.21
N GLY A 176 2.07 -6.42 -0.05
CA GLY A 176 0.71 -6.11 -0.48
C GLY A 176 -0.28 -7.26 -0.26
N LEU A 177 0.18 -8.51 -0.38
CA LEU A 177 -0.61 -9.68 0.01
C LEU A 177 -1.01 -9.62 1.48
N GLY A 178 -0.08 -9.25 2.38
CA GLY A 178 -0.37 -9.08 3.80
C GLY A 178 -1.47 -8.06 4.08
N HIS A 179 -1.41 -6.88 3.45
CA HIS A 179 -2.48 -5.86 3.50
C HIS A 179 -3.83 -6.44 3.05
N ALA A 180 -3.85 -7.08 1.89
CA ALA A 180 -5.07 -7.64 1.34
C ALA A 180 -5.67 -8.74 2.23
N LEU A 181 -4.84 -9.58 2.85
CA LEU A 181 -5.30 -10.61 3.78
C LEU A 181 -6.00 -10.03 5.00
N MET A 182 -5.51 -8.92 5.57
CA MET A 182 -6.19 -8.23 6.68
C MET A 182 -7.57 -7.77 6.26
N PHE A 183 -7.68 -7.19 5.08
CA PHE A 183 -8.96 -6.76 4.55
C PHE A 183 -9.95 -7.93 4.34
N PHE A 184 -9.48 -9.05 3.71
CA PHE A 184 -10.34 -10.21 3.43
C PHE A 184 -10.71 -11.01 4.67
N SER A 185 -9.85 -11.04 5.69
CA SER A 185 -10.14 -11.66 6.97
C SER A 185 -11.02 -10.80 7.87
N ARG A 186 -11.46 -9.61 7.42
CA ARG A 186 -12.14 -8.61 8.23
C ARG A 186 -11.32 -8.22 9.46
N TYR A 187 -10.04 -7.95 9.24
CA TYR A 187 -9.04 -7.59 10.26
C TYR A 187 -8.79 -8.67 11.33
N ASN A 188 -9.08 -9.94 10.99
CA ASN A 188 -8.67 -11.04 11.85
C ASN A 188 -7.17 -11.33 11.72
N LEU A 189 -6.38 -10.77 12.63
CA LEU A 189 -4.93 -10.85 12.65
C LEU A 189 -4.41 -12.30 12.58
N ASN A 190 -4.91 -13.17 13.45
CA ASN A 190 -4.44 -14.56 13.52
C ASN A 190 -4.69 -15.33 12.21
N GLN A 191 -5.85 -15.12 11.59
CA GLN A 191 -6.21 -15.74 10.33
C GLN A 191 -5.31 -15.26 9.19
N SER A 192 -5.00 -13.96 9.14
CA SER A 192 -4.11 -13.38 8.13
C SER A 192 -2.69 -13.93 8.27
N LEU A 193 -2.16 -14.01 9.49
CA LEU A 193 -0.85 -14.58 9.78
C LEU A 193 -0.79 -16.07 9.39
N GLU A 194 -1.83 -16.85 9.69
CA GLU A 194 -1.91 -18.28 9.30
C GLU A 194 -1.88 -18.49 7.78
N ILE A 195 -2.45 -17.56 7.01
CA ILE A 195 -2.37 -17.63 5.55
C ILE A 195 -0.95 -17.33 5.07
N CYS A 196 -0.28 -16.32 5.64
CA CYS A 196 1.13 -16.04 5.36
C CYS A 196 2.05 -17.23 5.70
N ASP A 197 1.75 -18.00 6.75
CA ASP A 197 2.51 -19.20 7.15
C ASP A 197 2.57 -20.26 6.05
N ALA A 198 1.62 -20.29 5.13
CA ALA A 198 1.58 -21.23 4.01
C ALA A 198 2.56 -20.87 2.88
N LEU A 199 3.21 -19.71 2.93
CA LEU A 199 4.21 -19.29 1.94
C LEU A 199 5.52 -20.10 2.08
N ALA A 200 6.26 -20.21 0.96
CA ALA A 200 7.30 -21.20 0.76
C ALA A 200 8.49 -21.11 1.73
N ASP A 201 8.94 -19.89 2.05
CA ASP A 201 10.16 -19.66 2.85
C ASP A 201 9.97 -18.49 3.84
N ASP A 202 10.95 -18.34 4.76
CA ASP A 202 10.88 -17.33 5.82
C ASP A 202 10.89 -15.90 5.27
N TRP A 203 11.60 -15.64 4.18
CA TRP A 203 11.63 -14.31 3.59
C TRP A 203 10.25 -13.94 3.03
N ASN A 204 9.58 -14.87 2.32
CA ASN A 204 8.22 -14.67 1.83
C ASN A 204 7.24 -14.47 2.98
N ARG A 205 7.33 -15.31 4.01
CA ARG A 205 6.47 -15.21 5.21
C ARG A 205 6.66 -13.87 5.91
N ASN A 206 7.89 -13.47 6.18
CA ASN A 206 8.19 -12.21 6.87
C ASN A 206 7.76 -10.99 6.06
N SER A 207 7.94 -10.99 4.73
CA SER A 207 7.41 -9.92 3.86
C SER A 207 5.88 -9.79 3.97
N CYS A 208 5.16 -10.92 3.98
CA CYS A 208 3.71 -10.96 4.17
C CYS A 208 3.31 -10.50 5.58
N TYR A 209 3.99 -10.95 6.63
CA TYR A 209 3.73 -10.49 8.01
C TYR A 209 3.92 -8.98 8.14
N GLY A 210 4.95 -8.42 7.49
CA GLY A 210 5.17 -6.97 7.47
C GLY A 210 3.95 -6.21 6.94
N GLY A 211 3.33 -6.68 5.86
CA GLY A 211 2.09 -6.10 5.31
C GLY A 211 0.89 -6.27 6.26
N VAL A 212 0.74 -7.45 6.86
CA VAL A 212 -0.31 -7.71 7.87
C VAL A 212 -0.19 -6.73 9.03
N PHE A 213 1.02 -6.56 9.59
CA PHE A 213 1.21 -5.65 10.73
C PHE A 213 1.14 -4.18 10.34
N MET A 214 1.60 -3.80 9.15
CA MET A 214 1.43 -2.42 8.69
C MET A 214 -0.06 -2.08 8.57
N GLU A 215 -0.88 -2.95 7.98
CA GLU A 215 -2.33 -2.77 7.91
C GLU A 215 -2.97 -2.72 9.30
N THR A 216 -2.50 -3.55 10.24
CA THR A 216 -3.00 -3.56 11.62
C THR A 216 -2.76 -2.23 12.32
N VAL A 217 -1.60 -1.59 12.16
CA VAL A 217 -1.22 -0.39 12.93
C VAL A 217 -1.54 0.92 12.21
N SER A 218 -1.68 0.92 10.88
CA SER A 218 -1.83 2.14 10.07
C SER A 218 -3.04 2.15 9.13
N SER A 219 -3.98 1.21 9.27
CA SER A 219 -5.20 1.18 8.46
C SER A 219 -6.02 2.46 8.60
N ALA A 220 -6.59 2.91 7.49
CA ALA A 220 -7.51 4.06 7.45
C ALA A 220 -8.86 3.80 8.17
N THR A 221 -9.14 2.57 8.59
CA THR A 221 -10.37 2.19 9.31
C THR A 221 -10.05 1.77 10.75
N PRO A 222 -9.77 2.72 11.67
CA PRO A 222 -9.36 2.41 13.05
C PRO A 222 -10.35 1.51 13.80
N GLU A 223 -11.65 1.65 13.52
CA GLU A 223 -12.73 0.89 14.17
C GLU A 223 -12.69 -0.60 13.82
N SER A 224 -12.09 -0.97 12.69
CA SER A 224 -11.91 -2.36 12.27
C SER A 224 -10.71 -3.03 12.93
N ARG A 225 -9.81 -2.23 13.50
CA ARG A 225 -8.59 -2.71 14.15
C ARG A 225 -8.92 -3.07 15.59
N ASP A 226 -8.76 -4.34 15.96
CA ASP A 226 -8.86 -4.80 17.34
C ASP A 226 -7.57 -4.45 18.11
N LEU A 227 -7.38 -3.14 18.40
CA LEU A 227 -6.22 -2.58 19.08
C LEU A 227 -6.54 -2.15 20.50
N SER A 228 -5.62 -2.39 21.43
CA SER A 228 -5.73 -1.90 22.79
C SER A 228 -5.67 -0.37 22.83
N PRO A 229 -6.55 0.31 23.59
CA PRO A 229 -6.49 1.76 23.76
C PRO A 229 -5.40 2.20 24.76
N SER A 230 -4.79 1.28 25.51
CA SER A 230 -3.87 1.60 26.61
C SER A 230 -2.58 0.78 26.62
N ASP A 231 -2.48 -0.32 25.85
CA ASP A 231 -1.26 -1.13 25.74
C ASP A 231 -0.49 -0.76 24.47
N TYR A 232 0.64 -0.09 24.64
CA TYR A 232 1.53 0.34 23.56
C TYR A 232 2.18 -0.83 22.81
N HIS A 233 2.23 -2.03 23.40
CA HIS A 233 2.83 -3.22 22.83
C HIS A 233 1.83 -4.20 22.21
N TYR A 234 0.53 -3.96 22.39
CA TYR A 234 -0.49 -4.79 21.75
C TYR A 234 -0.58 -4.49 20.24
N PRO A 235 -0.64 -5.48 19.34
CA PRO A 235 -0.77 -6.93 19.58
C PRO A 235 0.57 -7.67 19.78
N CYS A 236 1.72 -7.04 19.63
CA CYS A 236 3.04 -7.68 19.62
C CYS A 236 3.36 -8.40 20.97
N SER A 237 2.83 -7.90 22.10
CA SER A 237 2.98 -8.52 23.41
C SER A 237 2.31 -9.90 23.49
N THR A 238 1.22 -10.13 22.75
CA THR A 238 0.33 -11.30 22.90
C THR A 238 0.47 -12.37 21.83
N ILE A 239 1.05 -12.04 20.66
CA ILE A 239 1.17 -12.97 19.53
C ILE A 239 2.35 -13.94 19.70
N GLY A 240 2.36 -15.00 18.86
CA GLY A 240 3.43 -16.00 18.86
C GLY A 240 4.81 -15.41 18.54
N ALA A 241 5.87 -15.96 19.17
CA ALA A 241 7.23 -15.42 19.08
C ALA A 241 7.75 -15.22 17.65
N ARG A 242 7.39 -16.11 16.73
CA ARG A 242 7.81 -16.04 15.31
C ARG A 242 7.31 -14.79 14.57
N TYR A 243 6.23 -14.18 15.02
CA TYR A 243 5.65 -12.98 14.41
C TYR A 243 6.14 -11.68 15.04
N LYS A 244 6.67 -11.76 16.28
CA LYS A 244 6.99 -10.56 17.07
C LYS A 244 8.01 -9.64 16.41
N GLY A 245 8.98 -10.20 15.67
CA GLY A 245 9.98 -9.40 14.97
C GLY A 245 9.33 -8.42 13.98
N GLU A 246 8.51 -8.92 13.07
CA GLU A 246 7.80 -8.11 12.08
C GLU A 246 6.74 -7.20 12.73
N CYS A 247 6.08 -7.69 13.78
CA CYS A 247 5.15 -6.87 14.54
C CYS A 247 5.82 -5.62 15.13
N TYR A 248 6.91 -5.80 15.89
CA TYR A 248 7.64 -4.67 16.48
C TYR A 248 8.29 -3.77 15.43
N ALA A 249 8.62 -4.29 14.24
CA ALA A 249 9.10 -3.48 13.11
C ALA A 249 8.04 -2.51 12.55
N MET A 250 6.77 -2.65 12.97
CA MET A 250 5.66 -1.77 12.56
C MET A 250 5.00 -1.03 13.74
N GLN A 251 5.25 -1.44 15.00
CA GLN A 251 4.46 -1.04 16.17
C GLN A 251 4.55 0.44 16.54
N THR A 252 5.64 1.13 16.22
CA THR A 252 5.87 2.50 16.72
C THR A 252 4.95 3.53 16.10
N SER A 253 4.42 3.30 14.90
CA SER A 253 3.35 4.13 14.32
C SER A 253 2.10 4.14 15.20
N ARG A 254 1.74 2.98 15.80
CA ARG A 254 0.63 2.92 16.76
C ARG A 254 0.96 3.64 18.06
N MET A 255 2.19 3.54 18.55
CA MET A 255 2.63 4.28 19.75
C MET A 255 2.52 5.79 19.53
N ALA A 256 2.91 6.29 18.35
CA ALA A 256 2.76 7.69 17.96
C ALA A 256 1.28 8.11 17.84
N GLU A 257 0.43 7.27 17.25
CA GLU A 257 -1.02 7.49 17.19
C GLU A 257 -1.65 7.59 18.59
N MET A 258 -1.13 6.82 19.55
CA MET A 258 -1.54 6.90 20.96
C MET A 258 -0.95 8.12 21.71
N GLY A 259 -0.23 9.00 21.04
CA GLY A 259 0.25 10.28 21.55
C GLY A 259 1.64 10.28 22.15
N LEU A 260 2.44 9.22 22.00
CA LEU A 260 3.82 9.23 22.48
C LEU A 260 4.72 10.08 21.56
N THR A 261 5.62 10.86 22.17
CA THR A 261 6.72 11.51 21.43
C THR A 261 7.77 10.48 20.99
N THR A 262 8.61 10.83 20.01
CA THR A 262 9.70 9.95 19.58
C THR A 262 10.60 9.51 20.73
N GLU A 263 10.94 10.42 21.63
CA GLU A 263 11.79 10.16 22.80
C GLU A 263 11.11 9.16 23.77
N GLN A 264 9.79 9.24 23.91
CA GLN A 264 9.02 8.29 24.70
C GLN A 264 8.97 6.91 24.02
N ILE A 265 8.78 6.89 22.70
CA ILE A 265 8.78 5.66 21.91
C ILE A 265 10.13 4.94 22.00
N LEU A 266 11.25 5.67 21.86
CA LEU A 266 12.60 5.10 22.00
C LEU A 266 12.79 4.42 23.37
N LYS A 267 12.29 5.02 24.46
CA LYS A 267 12.30 4.43 25.80
C LYS A 267 11.35 3.25 25.93
N GLU A 268 10.18 3.33 25.29
CA GLU A 268 9.21 2.24 25.33
C GLU A 268 9.73 1.00 24.59
N CYS A 269 10.57 1.17 23.55
CA CYS A 269 11.24 0.06 22.87
C CYS A 269 12.15 -0.77 23.81
N ASP A 270 12.68 -0.22 24.89
CA ASP A 270 13.45 -0.97 25.89
C ASP A 270 12.60 -2.06 26.58
N ARG A 271 11.27 -1.88 26.63
CA ARG A 271 10.31 -2.84 27.19
C ARG A 271 9.95 -3.97 26.23
N ALA A 272 10.32 -3.86 24.94
CA ALA A 272 10.11 -4.91 23.94
C ALA A 272 11.06 -6.11 24.11
N SER A 273 11.95 -6.12 25.12
CA SER A 273 12.88 -7.21 25.46
C SER A 273 13.74 -7.63 24.24
N ASP A 274 13.69 -8.89 23.81
CA ASP A 274 14.43 -9.42 22.67
C ASP A 274 14.09 -8.73 21.33
N PHE A 275 12.98 -8.00 21.28
CA PHE A 275 12.49 -7.30 20.08
C PHE A 275 12.77 -5.78 20.14
N ARG A 276 13.67 -5.35 21.03
CA ARG A 276 14.09 -3.95 21.14
C ARG A 276 14.62 -3.40 19.80
N LEU A 277 15.47 -4.14 19.11
CA LEU A 277 16.05 -3.68 17.84
C LEU A 277 15.01 -3.56 16.72
N PRO A 278 14.09 -4.51 16.48
CA PRO A 278 12.93 -4.30 15.60
C PRO A 278 12.09 -3.07 15.95
N CYS A 279 11.81 -2.82 17.23
CA CYS A 279 11.10 -1.63 17.67
C CYS A 279 11.85 -0.33 17.34
N LEU A 280 13.16 -0.25 17.59
CA LEU A 280 13.98 0.90 17.23
C LEU A 280 14.13 1.08 15.71
N LEU A 281 14.13 -0.01 14.93
CA LEU A 281 14.06 0.05 13.48
C LEU A 281 12.73 0.67 13.03
N SER A 282 11.61 0.28 13.64
CA SER A 282 10.29 0.88 13.39
C SER A 282 10.28 2.38 13.68
N THR A 283 10.90 2.81 14.79
CA THR A 283 11.04 4.26 15.10
C THR A 283 11.81 4.97 14.00
N GLY A 284 12.90 4.37 13.51
CA GLY A 284 13.67 4.92 12.39
C GLY A 284 12.85 5.04 11.12
N ARG A 285 12.05 4.01 10.77
CA ARG A 285 11.12 4.06 9.63
C ARG A 285 10.17 5.26 9.74
N ASP A 286 9.59 5.48 10.91
CA ASP A 286 8.64 6.59 11.12
C ASP A 286 9.33 7.96 11.00
N LEU A 287 10.61 8.09 11.36
CA LEU A 287 11.43 9.29 11.16
C LEU A 287 11.76 9.60 9.70
N SER A 288 11.57 8.67 8.77
CA SER A 288 11.89 8.88 7.35
C SER A 288 11.14 10.05 6.72
N ASN A 289 9.91 10.31 7.17
CA ASN A 289 9.14 11.46 6.70
C ASN A 289 9.74 12.79 7.17
N ASP A 290 10.29 12.86 8.41
CA ASP A 290 11.00 14.03 8.90
C ASP A 290 12.24 14.33 8.04
N VAL A 291 12.91 13.28 7.52
CA VAL A 291 14.04 13.43 6.60
C VAL A 291 13.62 13.90 5.21
N ARG A 292 12.55 13.31 4.66
CA ARG A 292 12.07 13.66 3.29
C ARG A 292 11.55 15.09 3.19
N PHE A 293 10.84 15.55 4.23
CA PHE A 293 10.04 16.77 4.16
C PHE A 293 10.42 17.81 5.24
N GLY A 294 11.41 17.54 6.05
CA GLY A 294 11.78 18.37 7.19
C GLY A 294 13.29 18.50 7.38
N ASP A 295 13.77 18.14 8.57
CA ASP A 295 15.15 18.33 9.00
C ASP A 295 15.86 17.00 9.26
N SER A 296 16.74 16.61 8.33
CA SER A 296 17.59 15.41 8.46
C SER A 296 18.44 15.41 9.73
N ARG A 297 18.91 16.60 10.19
CA ARG A 297 19.71 16.69 11.42
C ARG A 297 18.87 16.40 12.66
N ALA A 298 17.65 16.92 12.73
CA ALA A 298 16.73 16.61 13.82
C ALA A 298 16.40 15.12 13.89
N ALA A 299 16.17 14.46 12.73
CA ALA A 299 15.94 13.02 12.67
C ALA A 299 17.18 12.22 13.12
N ALA A 300 18.40 12.62 12.70
CA ALA A 300 19.66 11.99 13.13
C ALA A 300 19.85 12.11 14.65
N GLN A 301 19.58 13.30 15.22
CA GLN A 301 19.66 13.51 16.68
C GLN A 301 18.76 12.59 17.48
N LYS A 302 17.56 12.27 16.97
CA LYS A 302 16.67 11.31 17.62
C LYS A 302 17.28 9.91 17.65
N CYS A 303 17.92 9.43 16.57
CA CYS A 303 18.65 8.18 16.58
C CYS A 303 19.88 8.22 17.51
N GLU A 304 20.55 9.39 17.68
CA GLU A 304 21.69 9.57 18.59
C GLU A 304 21.31 9.41 20.07
N LEU A 305 19.98 9.48 20.44
CA LEU A 305 19.51 9.28 21.81
C LEU A 305 19.64 7.84 22.32
N VAL A 306 19.79 6.87 21.45
CA VAL A 306 19.96 5.46 21.81
C VAL A 306 21.41 5.00 21.60
N ASP A 307 21.77 3.90 22.25
CA ASP A 307 23.12 3.36 22.26
C ASP A 307 23.49 2.56 20.98
N GLY A 308 24.73 2.21 20.83
CA GLY A 308 25.36 1.46 19.74
C GLY A 308 24.45 0.64 18.83
N SER A 309 24.02 -0.55 19.23
CA SER A 309 23.18 -1.42 18.41
C SER A 309 21.76 -0.84 18.19
N GLY A 310 21.23 -0.15 19.18
CA GLY A 310 19.95 0.55 19.08
C GLY A 310 20.03 1.69 18.08
N ARG A 311 21.09 2.49 18.11
CA ARG A 311 21.34 3.56 17.15
C ARG A 311 21.45 3.01 15.72
N SER A 312 22.21 1.93 15.55
CA SER A 312 22.33 1.27 14.25
C SER A 312 20.99 0.75 13.73
N ALA A 313 20.10 0.24 14.61
CA ALA A 313 18.76 -0.18 14.23
C ALA A 313 17.89 1.01 13.80
N CYS A 314 17.92 2.13 14.53
CA CYS A 314 17.22 3.37 14.16
C CYS A 314 17.70 3.90 12.81
N ILE A 315 19.00 4.05 12.61
CA ILE A 315 19.62 4.48 11.33
C ILE A 315 19.15 3.59 10.19
N ARG A 316 19.17 2.27 10.39
CA ARG A 316 18.72 1.29 9.39
C ARG A 316 17.25 1.47 9.03
N GLY A 317 16.39 1.71 10.00
CA GLY A 317 14.98 1.99 9.78
C GLY A 317 14.75 3.22 8.90
N VAL A 318 15.45 4.33 9.19
CA VAL A 318 15.40 5.54 8.36
C VAL A 318 15.88 5.24 6.94
N VAL A 319 17.06 4.63 6.79
CA VAL A 319 17.67 4.34 5.48
C VAL A 319 16.79 3.45 4.63
N TYR A 320 16.26 2.36 5.19
CA TYR A 320 15.41 1.43 4.46
C TYR A 320 14.15 2.13 3.96
N ALA A 321 13.45 2.84 4.83
CA ALA A 321 12.24 3.55 4.43
C ALA A 321 12.51 4.63 3.37
N LEU A 322 13.61 5.36 3.46
CA LEU A 322 13.99 6.37 2.46
C LEU A 322 14.28 5.75 1.08
N ILE A 323 14.98 4.61 1.07
CA ILE A 323 15.30 3.93 -0.18
C ILE A 323 14.06 3.23 -0.76
N ASP A 324 13.23 2.61 0.07
CA ASP A 324 11.97 1.98 -0.37
C ASP A 324 11.03 3.00 -1.03
N ASN A 325 11.03 4.24 -0.53
CA ASN A 325 10.19 5.32 -1.07
C ASN A 325 10.71 5.90 -2.40
N THR A 326 11.95 5.63 -2.80
CA THR A 326 12.54 6.30 -3.97
C THR A 326 13.29 5.36 -4.91
N TRP A 327 13.62 4.16 -4.44
CA TRP A 327 14.44 3.15 -5.11
C TRP A 327 15.84 3.63 -5.52
N ASP A 328 16.27 4.71 -4.87
CA ASP A 328 17.61 5.30 -5.02
C ASP A 328 18.12 5.92 -3.71
N GLY A 329 19.29 6.53 -3.76
CA GLY A 329 19.96 7.11 -2.60
C GLY A 329 19.62 8.58 -2.31
N ARG A 330 18.67 9.19 -3.03
CA ARG A 330 18.47 10.68 -3.04
C ARG A 330 18.21 11.30 -1.68
N TYR A 331 17.57 10.59 -0.75
CA TYR A 331 17.34 11.06 0.62
C TYR A 331 18.21 10.36 1.64
N ALA A 332 18.47 9.04 1.48
CA ALA A 332 19.23 8.26 2.43
C ALA A 332 20.70 8.70 2.48
N LEU A 333 21.34 8.96 1.34
CA LEU A 333 22.74 9.37 1.31
C LEU A 333 22.98 10.75 1.92
N PRO A 334 22.19 11.81 1.60
CA PRO A 334 22.27 13.08 2.32
C PRO A 334 21.98 12.96 3.81
N PHE A 335 21.03 12.12 4.24
CA PHE A 335 20.76 11.87 5.66
C PHE A 335 22.00 11.36 6.39
N CYS A 336 22.80 10.49 5.77
CA CYS A 336 24.04 9.99 6.41
C CYS A 336 25.03 11.11 6.75
N THR A 337 25.02 12.23 6.03
CA THR A 337 25.88 13.37 6.33
C THR A 337 25.43 14.16 7.56
N ALA A 338 24.20 13.95 8.02
CA ALA A 338 23.62 14.67 9.15
C ALA A 338 24.17 14.23 10.53
N PHE A 339 24.84 13.06 10.62
CA PHE A 339 25.43 12.58 11.86
C PHE A 339 26.72 13.34 12.22
N ASN A 340 26.93 13.61 13.51
CA ASN A 340 28.16 14.27 13.99
C ASN A 340 29.33 13.27 14.05
N GLN A 341 29.08 12.03 14.50
CA GLN A 341 30.10 11.02 14.68
C GLN A 341 30.47 10.36 13.34
N GLN A 342 31.77 10.17 13.11
CA GLN A 342 32.27 9.53 11.89
C GLN A 342 31.78 8.09 11.76
N ASP A 343 31.71 7.37 12.88
CA ASP A 343 31.27 5.97 12.90
C ASP A 343 29.80 5.84 12.49
N ASP A 344 28.92 6.74 12.97
CA ASP A 344 27.51 6.76 12.60
C ASP A 344 27.31 7.11 11.11
N ARG A 345 28.10 8.07 10.57
CA ARG A 345 28.11 8.35 9.12
C ARG A 345 28.52 7.14 8.31
N SER A 346 29.59 6.49 8.73
CA SER A 346 30.13 5.31 8.06
C SER A 346 29.12 4.15 8.08
N ALA A 347 28.51 3.89 9.23
CA ALA A 347 27.45 2.87 9.39
C ALA A 347 26.24 3.17 8.50
N CYS A 348 25.82 4.44 8.42
CA CYS A 348 24.71 4.86 7.59
C CYS A 348 25.01 4.66 6.09
N PHE A 349 26.20 5.05 5.59
CA PHE A 349 26.61 4.79 4.20
C PHE A 349 26.70 3.31 3.90
N THR A 350 27.26 2.51 4.83
CA THR A 350 27.36 1.06 4.69
C THR A 350 25.95 0.45 4.55
N THR A 351 25.04 0.80 5.46
CA THR A 351 23.64 0.35 5.41
C THR A 351 22.97 0.73 4.08
N SER A 352 23.18 1.96 3.62
CA SER A 352 22.60 2.44 2.35
C SER A 352 23.15 1.66 1.14
N ALA A 353 24.48 1.45 1.09
CA ALA A 353 25.12 0.73 0.00
C ALA A 353 24.72 -0.74 -0.04
N GLU A 354 24.67 -1.41 1.11
CA GLU A 354 24.26 -2.81 1.24
C GLU A 354 22.81 -2.99 0.82
N TYR A 355 21.91 -2.10 1.26
CA TYR A 355 20.51 -2.19 0.94
C TYR A 355 20.23 -1.95 -0.55
N LEU A 356 20.88 -0.97 -1.17
CA LEU A 356 20.81 -0.72 -2.61
C LEU A 356 21.33 -1.93 -3.42
N LYS A 357 22.39 -2.61 -2.95
CA LYS A 357 22.92 -3.81 -3.62
C LYS A 357 22.01 -5.03 -3.43
N SER A 358 21.63 -5.32 -2.19
CA SER A 358 20.95 -6.58 -1.85
C SER A 358 19.47 -6.60 -2.25
N THR A 359 18.75 -5.48 -2.09
CA THR A 359 17.31 -5.40 -2.33
C THR A 359 16.97 -4.82 -3.70
N PHE A 360 17.77 -3.82 -4.14
CA PHE A 360 17.54 -3.16 -5.43
C PHE A 360 18.48 -3.65 -6.53
N GLU A 361 19.28 -4.68 -6.24
CA GLU A 361 20.15 -5.36 -7.20
C GLU A 361 21.11 -4.43 -7.93
N LYS A 362 21.44 -3.26 -7.31
CA LYS A 362 22.38 -2.30 -7.88
C LYS A 362 23.81 -2.82 -7.78
N SER A 363 24.54 -2.71 -8.86
CA SER A 363 25.99 -2.97 -8.88
C SER A 363 26.76 -1.95 -8.03
N ALA A 364 27.98 -2.28 -7.63
CA ALA A 364 28.87 -1.35 -6.94
C ALA A 364 29.13 -0.06 -7.76
N ALA A 365 29.13 -0.15 -9.10
CA ALA A 365 29.28 1.01 -9.97
C ALA A 365 28.07 1.93 -9.91
N GLU A 366 26.85 1.37 -9.91
CA GLU A 366 25.62 2.14 -9.80
C GLU A 366 25.50 2.79 -8.41
N VAL A 367 25.87 2.09 -7.32
CA VAL A 367 25.87 2.70 -5.98
C VAL A 367 26.89 3.85 -5.90
N ARG A 368 28.08 3.74 -6.50
CA ARG A 368 29.03 4.87 -6.60
C ARG A 368 28.43 6.05 -7.38
N THR A 369 27.66 5.76 -8.41
CA THR A 369 26.95 6.81 -9.18
C THR A 369 25.90 7.52 -8.31
N GLU A 370 25.15 6.78 -7.48
CA GLU A 370 24.23 7.38 -6.50
C GLU A 370 24.99 8.30 -5.52
N CYS A 371 26.14 7.86 -4.99
CA CYS A 371 26.98 8.69 -4.11
C CYS A 371 27.37 10.01 -4.78
N THR A 372 27.88 9.96 -6.02
CA THR A 372 28.33 11.16 -6.73
C THR A 372 27.19 12.07 -7.18
N LYS A 373 26.02 11.51 -7.44
CA LYS A 373 24.83 12.24 -7.86
C LYS A 373 24.18 13.02 -6.70
N HIS A 374 24.18 12.44 -5.50
CA HIS A 374 23.41 12.94 -4.38
C HIS A 374 24.23 13.59 -3.26
N LEU A 375 25.55 13.54 -3.30
CA LEU A 375 26.42 14.11 -2.29
C LEU A 375 27.39 15.15 -2.89
N SER A 376 27.56 16.27 -2.19
CA SER A 376 28.58 17.26 -2.51
C SER A 376 30.01 16.78 -2.17
N GLN A 377 30.12 15.88 -1.19
CA GLN A 377 31.36 15.25 -0.75
C GLN A 377 31.21 13.71 -0.75
N PRO A 378 31.33 13.05 -1.90
CA PRO A 378 30.97 11.64 -2.04
C PRO A 378 32.05 10.64 -1.58
N ALA A 379 33.27 11.08 -1.24
CA ALA A 379 34.42 10.19 -1.03
C ALA A 379 34.15 9.03 -0.05
N ALA A 380 33.59 9.30 1.13
CA ALA A 380 33.29 8.28 2.13
C ALA A 380 32.23 7.27 1.65
N CYS A 381 31.20 7.75 0.96
CA CYS A 381 30.17 6.90 0.37
C CYS A 381 30.74 6.02 -0.76
N VAL A 382 31.56 6.61 -1.64
CA VAL A 382 32.20 5.89 -2.76
C VAL A 382 33.13 4.78 -2.26
N GLU A 383 33.89 5.02 -1.18
CA GLU A 383 34.74 4.01 -0.55
C GLU A 383 33.90 2.82 -0.05
N VAL A 384 32.83 3.07 0.66
CA VAL A 384 31.92 2.02 1.16
C VAL A 384 31.25 1.26 0.00
N ALA A 385 30.82 1.97 -1.03
CA ALA A 385 30.20 1.35 -2.21
C ALA A 385 31.13 0.39 -2.97
N ALA A 386 32.46 0.53 -2.82
CA ALA A 386 33.45 -0.31 -3.48
C ALA A 386 33.68 -1.66 -2.76
N ARG A 387 33.32 -1.79 -1.49
CA ARG A 387 33.40 -3.02 -0.69
C ARG A 387 32.21 -3.94 -1.03
#